data_21e31a7b3ee33627b8df1410507c6883
#
_entry.id   21e31a7b3ee33627b8df1410507c6883
#
_cell.length_a   1.000
_cell.length_b   1.000
_cell.length_c   1.000
_cell.angle_alpha   90.00
_cell.angle_beta   90.00
_cell.angle_gamma   90.00
#
_symmetry.space_group_name_H-M   'P 1'
#
loop_
_entity.id
_entity.type
_entity.pdbx_description
1 polymer ?
#
loop_
_entity_poly.entity_id
_entity_poly.type
_entity_poly.pdbx_seq_one_letter_code
_entity_poly.pdbx_strand_id
1 'polypeptide(L)'
;MRLFNNWINGDCLKELKKMEAESVDLVITSPPYHNLRVYSNDPSDLSNCESYEEYYYLLGLVIAECERVLKLGGKFVMQFEDYNYTIGRDNKMGQESLTGDINKIFLDNGFSLWTKAFWRKYSAQRAMLAQGNLYYRNMKARDTILAANVGFVYVYKKAGDCELIKASDITLAEWAEWADGVWNISNSGIGHTTPFAEELVKRCIKLWSCPGDTVLDPFAGAGTVNKVAIENSRNAIGIELNKEFYDLANEKRFSLWDDSMLNSDDSVEAMKERFEKELLAGKEQSANAKAEKEEKKILTQKKKDLRAEIKELEAQLNALGMKKSEIKKLKDGVKEEVTE
;
A
#
# COMPACT_ATOMS: atom_id res chain seq x y z
N MET A 1 14.12 9.84 -20.52
CA MET A 1 15.14 8.99 -19.84
C MET A 1 14.98 7.56 -20.34
N ARG A 2 16.07 6.84 -20.62
CA ARG A 2 15.99 5.42 -21.01
C ARG A 2 16.05 4.55 -19.77
N LEU A 3 15.01 3.75 -19.55
CA LEU A 3 14.91 2.78 -18.45
C LEU A 3 15.62 1.47 -18.83
N PHE A 4 15.99 0.68 -17.83
CA PHE A 4 16.49 -0.68 -18.04
C PHE A 4 15.68 -1.69 -17.23
N ASN A 5 15.54 -2.88 -17.79
CA ASN A 5 15.04 -4.07 -17.10
C ASN A 5 16.15 -5.13 -17.09
N ASN A 6 16.76 -5.34 -15.95
CA ASN A 6 17.73 -6.40 -15.75
C ASN A 6 17.04 -7.63 -15.16
N TRP A 7 16.82 -8.64 -16.02
CA TRP A 7 16.12 -9.87 -15.67
C TRP A 7 17.11 -11.04 -15.60
N ILE A 8 17.31 -11.61 -14.41
CA ILE A 8 18.41 -12.52 -14.11
C ILE A 8 17.84 -13.88 -13.68
N ASN A 9 18.28 -14.96 -14.35
CA ASN A 9 18.04 -16.31 -13.87
C ASN A 9 19.20 -16.77 -12.99
N GLY A 10 18.95 -16.98 -11.70
CA GLY A 10 20.00 -17.36 -10.75
C GLY A 10 19.55 -17.36 -9.29
N ASP A 11 20.46 -17.82 -8.43
CA ASP A 11 20.33 -17.75 -6.99
C ASP A 11 20.52 -16.30 -6.51
N CYS A 12 19.49 -15.75 -5.85
CA CYS A 12 19.47 -14.35 -5.45
C CYS A 12 20.67 -13.96 -4.57
N LEU A 13 21.12 -14.81 -3.65
CA LEU A 13 22.26 -14.52 -2.80
C LEU A 13 23.57 -14.42 -3.60
N LYS A 14 23.75 -15.25 -4.63
CA LYS A 14 24.91 -15.19 -5.51
C LYS A 14 24.87 -13.96 -6.41
N GLU A 15 23.71 -13.62 -6.95
CA GLU A 15 23.56 -12.49 -7.85
C GLU A 15 23.66 -11.14 -7.09
N LEU A 16 23.05 -11.02 -5.92
CA LEU A 16 23.19 -9.85 -5.06
C LEU A 16 24.64 -9.52 -4.72
N LYS A 17 25.47 -10.53 -4.41
CA LYS A 17 26.91 -10.35 -4.12
C LYS A 17 27.72 -9.73 -5.26
N LYS A 18 27.23 -9.82 -6.51
CA LYS A 18 27.86 -9.19 -7.69
C LYS A 18 27.46 -7.73 -7.88
N MET A 19 26.36 -7.30 -7.22
CA MET A 19 25.87 -5.94 -7.33
C MET A 19 26.70 -4.98 -6.49
N GLU A 20 26.83 -3.75 -6.98
CA GLU A 20 27.49 -2.67 -6.23
C GLU A 20 26.67 -2.29 -5.00
N ALA A 21 27.36 -1.89 -3.93
CA ALA A 21 26.71 -1.34 -2.75
C ALA A 21 26.01 -0.02 -3.12
N GLU A 22 24.89 0.27 -2.45
CA GLU A 22 24.14 1.53 -2.63
C GLU A 22 23.73 1.83 -4.08
N SER A 23 23.39 0.76 -4.84
CA SER A 23 22.98 0.85 -6.25
C SER A 23 21.46 0.79 -6.47
N VAL A 24 20.68 0.45 -5.43
CA VAL A 24 19.23 0.24 -5.47
C VAL A 24 18.51 1.23 -4.57
N ASP A 25 17.40 1.79 -5.03
CA ASP A 25 16.60 2.75 -4.28
C ASP A 25 15.49 2.10 -3.47
N LEU A 26 14.90 1.03 -4.01
CA LEU A 26 13.76 0.33 -3.40
C LEU A 26 13.88 -1.18 -3.63
N VAL A 27 13.69 -1.98 -2.59
CA VAL A 27 13.47 -3.43 -2.70
C VAL A 27 11.99 -3.71 -2.45
N ILE A 28 11.35 -4.51 -3.32
CA ILE A 28 9.98 -5.00 -3.14
C ILE A 28 9.99 -6.49 -3.41
N THR A 29 9.53 -7.30 -2.45
CA THR A 29 9.50 -8.74 -2.65
C THR A 29 8.46 -9.44 -1.78
N SER A 30 8.15 -10.69 -2.17
CA SER A 30 7.46 -11.69 -1.36
C SER A 30 8.33 -12.95 -1.36
N PRO A 31 8.92 -13.34 -0.22
CA PRO A 31 9.83 -14.47 -0.20
C PRO A 31 9.08 -15.79 -0.44
N PRO A 32 9.78 -16.84 -0.95
CA PRO A 32 9.20 -18.17 -0.96
C PRO A 32 8.95 -18.63 0.49
N TYR A 33 7.83 -19.31 0.71
CA TYR A 33 7.47 -19.77 2.06
C TYR A 33 8.02 -21.18 2.30
N HIS A 34 8.69 -21.35 3.43
CA HIS A 34 9.12 -22.67 3.87
C HIS A 34 7.93 -23.63 4.01
N ASN A 35 8.08 -24.86 3.47
CA ASN A 35 7.13 -25.98 3.61
C ASN A 35 5.67 -25.68 3.20
N LEU A 36 5.35 -24.51 2.68
CA LEU A 36 4.01 -24.19 2.19
C LEU A 36 3.82 -24.67 0.74
N ARG A 37 4.90 -24.55 -0.05
CA ARG A 37 4.95 -24.90 -1.44
C ARG A 37 6.39 -25.10 -1.90
N VAL A 38 6.65 -26.16 -2.64
CA VAL A 38 7.92 -26.36 -3.35
C VAL A 38 7.86 -25.58 -4.66
N TYR A 39 8.78 -24.63 -4.87
CA TYR A 39 8.86 -23.82 -6.09
C TYR A 39 9.85 -24.41 -7.10
N SER A 40 10.90 -25.07 -6.63
CA SER A 40 11.87 -25.79 -7.46
C SER A 40 12.50 -26.95 -6.69
N ASN A 41 13.28 -27.78 -7.38
CA ASN A 41 14.10 -28.82 -6.76
C ASN A 41 15.55 -28.33 -6.49
N ASP A 42 15.82 -27.04 -6.69
CA ASP A 42 17.15 -26.50 -6.44
C ASP A 42 17.42 -26.41 -4.93
N PRO A 43 18.61 -26.86 -4.45
CA PRO A 43 18.98 -26.74 -3.03
C PRO A 43 19.04 -25.30 -2.51
N SER A 44 19.16 -24.31 -3.40
CA SER A 44 19.14 -22.88 -3.04
C SER A 44 17.74 -22.31 -2.86
N ASP A 45 16.68 -23.10 -3.16
CA ASP A 45 15.31 -22.68 -2.95
C ASP A 45 14.98 -22.70 -1.45
N LEU A 46 14.68 -21.55 -0.89
CA LEU A 46 14.35 -21.37 0.54
C LEU A 46 13.10 -22.20 0.96
N SER A 47 12.25 -22.57 0.03
CA SER A 47 11.11 -23.46 0.32
C SER A 47 11.52 -24.89 0.67
N ASN A 48 12.74 -25.30 0.32
CA ASN A 48 13.29 -26.65 0.53
C ASN A 48 14.08 -26.77 1.85
N CYS A 49 14.17 -25.72 2.67
CA CYS A 49 14.83 -25.79 3.96
C CYS A 49 14.27 -26.91 4.84
N GLU A 50 15.12 -27.53 5.66
CA GLU A 50 14.70 -28.59 6.56
C GLU A 50 13.94 -28.08 7.79
N SER A 51 14.19 -26.82 8.19
CA SER A 51 13.57 -26.20 9.35
C SER A 51 13.31 -24.70 9.14
N TYR A 52 12.46 -24.12 10.02
CA TYR A 52 12.26 -22.67 10.06
C TYR A 52 13.53 -21.91 10.50
N GLU A 53 14.37 -22.47 11.35
CA GLU A 53 15.64 -21.90 11.76
C GLU A 53 16.56 -21.73 10.57
N GLU A 54 16.68 -22.75 9.73
CA GLU A 54 17.46 -22.70 8.49
C GLU A 54 16.88 -21.68 7.52
N TYR A 55 15.56 -21.71 7.32
CA TYR A 55 14.85 -20.75 6.46
C TYR A 55 15.12 -19.31 6.89
N TYR A 56 14.96 -19.00 8.17
CA TYR A 56 15.20 -17.65 8.69
C TYR A 56 16.66 -17.24 8.62
N TYR A 57 17.59 -18.17 8.81
CA TYR A 57 19.01 -17.90 8.64
C TYR A 57 19.34 -17.52 7.19
N LEU A 58 18.91 -18.30 6.22
CA LEU A 58 19.15 -18.05 4.80
C LEU A 58 18.43 -16.79 4.30
N LEU A 59 17.20 -16.57 4.72
CA LEU A 59 16.47 -15.33 4.43
C LEU A 59 17.21 -14.12 5.00
N GLY A 60 17.77 -14.25 6.20
CA GLY A 60 18.59 -13.20 6.83
C GLY A 60 19.83 -12.84 6.01
N LEU A 61 20.50 -13.81 5.38
CA LEU A 61 21.62 -13.55 4.48
C LEU A 61 21.19 -12.76 3.23
N VAL A 62 20.02 -13.07 2.66
CA VAL A 62 19.47 -12.30 1.53
C VAL A 62 19.13 -10.89 1.95
N ILE A 63 18.50 -10.71 3.12
CA ILE A 63 18.17 -9.40 3.67
C ILE A 63 19.43 -8.56 3.94
N ALA A 64 20.50 -9.17 4.44
CA ALA A 64 21.79 -8.50 4.64
C ALA A 64 22.39 -7.99 3.32
N GLU A 65 22.36 -8.79 2.26
CA GLU A 65 22.83 -8.36 0.95
C GLU A 65 21.91 -7.28 0.34
N CYS A 66 20.61 -7.38 0.54
CA CYS A 66 19.67 -6.32 0.15
C CYS A 66 19.95 -5.01 0.92
N GLU A 67 20.30 -5.09 2.21
CA GLU A 67 20.72 -3.91 2.98
C GLU A 67 21.95 -3.28 2.36
N ARG A 68 22.96 -4.08 2.01
CA ARG A 68 24.20 -3.59 1.39
C ARG A 68 23.98 -2.88 0.07
N VAL A 69 23.12 -3.43 -0.81
CA VAL A 69 22.85 -2.85 -2.15
C VAL A 69 21.87 -1.69 -2.12
N LEU A 70 21.03 -1.56 -1.09
CA LEU A 70 20.15 -0.41 -0.90
C LEU A 70 20.96 0.86 -0.62
N LYS A 71 20.57 1.97 -1.22
CA LYS A 71 21.08 3.30 -0.88
C LYS A 71 20.69 3.71 0.54
N LEU A 72 21.43 4.63 1.13
CA LEU A 72 21.12 5.20 2.45
C LEU A 72 19.68 5.74 2.47
N GLY A 73 18.92 5.43 3.51
CA GLY A 73 17.52 5.83 3.62
C GLY A 73 16.54 5.10 2.68
N GLY A 74 17.04 4.23 1.79
CA GLY A 74 16.25 3.38 0.90
C GLY A 74 15.27 2.50 1.66
N LYS A 75 14.24 2.00 0.96
CA LYS A 75 13.18 1.21 1.59
C LYS A 75 13.21 -0.23 1.11
N PHE A 76 12.90 -1.14 2.03
CA PHE A 76 12.64 -2.55 1.73
C PHE A 76 11.17 -2.85 2.05
N VAL A 77 10.39 -3.20 1.05
CA VAL A 77 8.99 -3.63 1.18
C VAL A 77 8.93 -5.15 1.14
N MET A 78 8.52 -5.75 2.25
CA MET A 78 8.30 -7.19 2.37
C MET A 78 6.81 -7.48 2.45
N GLN A 79 6.29 -8.23 1.47
CA GLN A 79 4.94 -8.78 1.56
C GLN A 79 5.04 -10.22 2.04
N PHE A 80 4.29 -10.55 3.08
CA PHE A 80 4.18 -11.90 3.61
C PHE A 80 2.84 -12.12 4.31
N GLU A 81 2.57 -13.36 4.73
CA GLU A 81 1.32 -13.76 5.36
C GLU A 81 1.58 -14.79 6.44
N ASP A 82 0.77 -14.70 7.48
CA ASP A 82 0.59 -15.83 8.36
C ASP A 82 -0.30 -16.88 7.67
N TYR A 83 -0.12 -18.15 7.95
CA TYR A 83 -0.92 -19.20 7.34
C TYR A 83 -1.44 -20.21 8.37
N ASN A 84 -2.60 -20.78 8.04
CA ASN A 84 -3.21 -21.77 8.90
C ASN A 84 -2.57 -23.16 8.68
N TYR A 85 -2.21 -23.81 9.79
CA TYR A 85 -1.87 -25.23 9.77
C TYR A 85 -3.07 -26.08 9.37
N THR A 86 -2.81 -27.22 8.76
CA THR A 86 -3.81 -28.22 8.44
C THR A 86 -3.35 -29.61 8.91
N ILE A 87 -4.30 -30.46 9.35
CA ILE A 87 -3.97 -31.80 9.81
C ILE A 87 -3.24 -32.60 8.74
N GLY A 88 -3.68 -32.48 7.47
CA GLY A 88 -3.11 -33.26 6.37
C GLY A 88 -1.67 -32.90 6.00
N ARG A 89 -1.29 -31.62 6.14
CA ARG A 89 0.07 -31.14 5.82
C ARG A 89 0.97 -31.12 7.06
N ASP A 90 0.45 -30.58 8.17
CA ASP A 90 1.26 -30.18 9.33
C ASP A 90 1.07 -31.08 10.55
N ASN A 91 0.14 -32.06 10.46
CA ASN A 91 -0.27 -32.93 11.56
C ASN A 91 -0.65 -32.16 12.84
N LYS A 92 -0.99 -30.89 12.72
CA LYS A 92 -1.43 -29.99 13.80
C LYS A 92 -2.42 -28.97 13.27
N MET A 93 -3.09 -28.28 14.18
CA MET A 93 -3.99 -27.17 13.89
C MET A 93 -3.50 -25.90 14.58
N GLY A 94 -3.89 -24.77 14.03
CA GLY A 94 -3.49 -23.46 14.53
C GLY A 94 -3.01 -22.57 13.39
N GLN A 95 -2.18 -21.60 13.70
CA GLN A 95 -1.62 -20.66 12.74
C GLN A 95 -0.10 -20.57 12.92
N GLU A 96 0.64 -20.52 11.81
CA GLU A 96 2.03 -20.11 11.79
C GLU A 96 2.09 -18.61 11.67
N SER A 97 2.81 -17.96 12.58
CA SER A 97 3.00 -16.52 12.55
C SER A 97 4.44 -16.19 12.16
N LEU A 98 4.60 -15.62 10.98
CA LEU A 98 5.91 -15.19 10.46
C LEU A 98 6.27 -13.76 10.89
N THR A 99 5.30 -13.01 11.41
CA THR A 99 5.40 -11.57 11.67
C THR A 99 6.55 -11.23 12.63
N GLY A 100 6.67 -11.98 13.73
CA GLY A 100 7.68 -11.72 14.77
C GLY A 100 9.09 -11.98 14.27
N ASP A 101 9.30 -13.13 13.66
CA ASP A 101 10.61 -13.60 13.21
C ASP A 101 11.12 -12.77 12.03
N ILE A 102 10.29 -12.50 11.02
CA ILE A 102 10.66 -11.61 9.92
C ILE A 102 11.03 -10.23 10.43
N ASN A 103 10.23 -9.64 11.32
CA ASN A 103 10.56 -8.32 11.86
C ASN A 103 11.88 -8.34 12.61
N LYS A 104 12.15 -9.38 13.39
CA LYS A 104 13.42 -9.54 14.11
C LYS A 104 14.61 -9.61 13.14
N ILE A 105 14.50 -10.38 12.07
CA ILE A 105 15.57 -10.52 11.06
C ILE A 105 15.92 -9.15 10.46
N PHE A 106 14.94 -8.33 10.11
CA PHE A 106 15.19 -6.99 9.58
C PHE A 106 15.91 -6.09 10.60
N LEU A 107 15.44 -6.09 11.85
CA LEU A 107 16.08 -5.28 12.91
C LEU A 107 17.51 -5.72 13.20
N ASP A 108 17.76 -7.03 13.22
CA ASP A 108 19.11 -7.60 13.41
C ASP A 108 20.05 -7.26 12.24
N ASN A 109 19.52 -6.99 11.05
CA ASN A 109 20.27 -6.55 9.86
C ASN A 109 20.31 -5.02 9.67
N GLY A 110 20.06 -4.24 10.72
CA GLY A 110 20.26 -2.79 10.72
C GLY A 110 19.13 -1.96 10.13
N PHE A 111 18.02 -2.58 9.74
CA PHE A 111 16.83 -1.86 9.32
C PHE A 111 16.03 -1.33 10.51
N SER A 112 15.22 -0.31 10.25
CA SER A 112 14.14 0.12 11.15
C SER A 112 12.79 -0.09 10.49
N LEU A 113 11.78 -0.51 11.25
CA LEU A 113 10.40 -0.56 10.75
C LEU A 113 9.92 0.86 10.49
N TRP A 114 9.63 1.19 9.23
CA TRP A 114 9.19 2.51 8.81
C TRP A 114 7.68 2.68 8.90
N THR A 115 6.94 1.75 8.29
CA THR A 115 5.48 1.69 8.31
C THR A 115 5.00 0.30 7.92
N LYS A 116 3.70 0.07 8.00
CA LYS A 116 3.07 -1.18 7.56
C LYS A 116 1.67 -0.94 7.03
N ALA A 117 1.25 -1.76 6.08
CA ALA A 117 -0.12 -1.85 5.62
C ALA A 117 -0.63 -3.30 5.71
N PHE A 118 -1.94 -3.45 5.78
CA PHE A 118 -2.65 -4.73 5.76
C PHE A 118 -3.35 -4.88 4.43
N TRP A 119 -3.00 -5.92 3.69
CA TRP A 119 -3.61 -6.21 2.41
C TRP A 119 -4.75 -7.20 2.56
N ARG A 120 -6.01 -6.74 2.40
CA ARG A 120 -7.17 -7.61 2.36
C ARG A 120 -7.40 -8.10 0.94
N LYS A 121 -7.12 -9.39 0.69
CA LYS A 121 -7.18 -10.02 -0.65
C LYS A 121 -8.60 -10.32 -1.11
N TYR A 122 -9.47 -10.73 -0.19
CA TYR A 122 -10.85 -11.13 -0.47
C TYR A 122 -11.71 -11.07 0.80
N SER A 123 -13.02 -11.09 0.61
CA SER A 123 -13.95 -11.07 1.75
C SER A 123 -13.85 -12.35 2.59
N ALA A 124 -14.18 -12.25 3.88
CA ALA A 124 -14.24 -13.41 4.78
C ALA A 124 -15.17 -14.50 4.24
N GLN A 125 -16.29 -14.11 3.61
CA GLN A 125 -17.22 -15.07 2.97
C GLN A 125 -16.56 -15.88 1.86
N ARG A 126 -15.77 -15.25 0.99
CA ARG A 126 -15.01 -15.96 -0.07
C ARG A 126 -13.94 -16.88 0.52
N ALA A 127 -13.28 -16.44 1.59
CA ALA A 127 -12.32 -17.26 2.32
C ALA A 127 -12.98 -18.52 2.90
N MET A 128 -14.15 -18.39 3.48
CA MET A 128 -14.92 -19.51 4.05
C MET A 128 -15.34 -20.53 2.97
N LEU A 129 -15.76 -20.06 1.80
CA LEU A 129 -16.15 -20.93 0.68
C LEU A 129 -14.96 -21.68 0.09
N ALA A 130 -13.78 -21.04 0.03
CA ALA A 130 -12.56 -21.66 -0.48
C ALA A 130 -11.93 -22.68 0.51
N GLN A 131 -12.20 -22.51 1.80
CA GLN A 131 -11.66 -23.33 2.89
C GLN A 131 -12.80 -24.03 3.64
N GLY A 132 -13.56 -24.87 2.96
CA GLY A 132 -14.77 -25.53 3.47
C GLY A 132 -14.67 -26.15 4.87
N ASN A 133 -13.45 -26.52 5.30
CA ASN A 133 -13.19 -27.03 6.66
C ASN A 133 -13.35 -25.99 7.77
N LEU A 134 -13.26 -24.69 7.49
CA LEU A 134 -13.45 -23.65 8.51
C LEU A 134 -14.90 -23.55 8.97
N TYR A 135 -15.87 -23.76 8.06
CA TYR A 135 -17.29 -23.74 8.42
C TYR A 135 -17.65 -24.83 9.44
N TYR A 136 -17.18 -26.07 9.20
CA TYR A 136 -17.43 -27.19 10.11
C TYR A 136 -16.78 -27.02 11.50
N ARG A 137 -15.67 -26.27 11.58
CA ARG A 137 -15.03 -25.93 12.86
C ARG A 137 -15.80 -24.88 13.64
N ASN A 138 -16.40 -23.90 12.96
CA ASN A 138 -17.27 -22.91 13.61
C ASN A 138 -18.50 -23.54 14.27
N MET A 139 -18.89 -24.77 13.88
CA MET A 139 -19.94 -25.55 14.53
C MET A 139 -19.49 -26.18 15.84
N LYS A 140 -18.18 -26.24 16.12
CA LYS A 140 -17.62 -26.75 17.38
C LYS A 140 -17.33 -25.58 18.29
N ALA A 141 -18.07 -25.46 19.41
CA ALA A 141 -17.84 -24.42 20.41
C ALA A 141 -16.36 -24.40 20.85
N ARG A 142 -15.77 -23.21 20.92
CA ARG A 142 -14.40 -22.94 21.40
C ARG A 142 -13.25 -23.40 20.48
N ASP A 143 -13.51 -23.84 19.23
CA ASP A 143 -12.48 -24.35 18.31
C ASP A 143 -12.46 -23.59 16.96
N THR A 144 -12.86 -22.33 16.95
CA THR A 144 -12.92 -21.50 15.75
C THR A 144 -11.54 -20.99 15.37
N ILE A 145 -11.15 -21.17 14.10
CA ILE A 145 -9.97 -20.56 13.48
C ILE A 145 -10.44 -19.56 12.42
N LEU A 146 -9.92 -18.35 12.46
CA LEU A 146 -10.26 -17.31 11.49
C LEU A 146 -9.58 -17.57 10.13
N ALA A 147 -10.18 -17.06 9.07
CA ALA A 147 -9.62 -17.15 7.74
C ALA A 147 -8.36 -16.26 7.60
N ALA A 148 -7.31 -16.82 7.03
CA ALA A 148 -6.10 -16.07 6.67
C ALA A 148 -6.32 -15.32 5.34
N ASN A 149 -7.09 -14.23 5.39
CA ASN A 149 -7.46 -13.41 4.22
C ASN A 149 -6.75 -12.05 4.18
N VAL A 150 -5.81 -11.84 5.09
CA VAL A 150 -5.03 -10.61 5.21
C VAL A 150 -3.56 -10.94 5.00
N GLY A 151 -2.91 -10.24 4.08
CA GLY A 151 -1.46 -10.20 3.93
C GLY A 151 -0.88 -8.98 4.62
N PHE A 152 0.39 -9.06 4.99
CA PHE A 152 1.15 -7.99 5.60
C PHE A 152 2.08 -7.36 4.57
N VAL A 153 2.13 -6.04 4.56
CA VAL A 153 3.10 -5.25 3.77
C VAL A 153 3.90 -4.43 4.77
N TYR A 154 5.09 -4.92 5.10
CA TYR A 154 5.97 -4.22 6.01
C TYR A 154 7.02 -3.46 5.21
N VAL A 155 7.24 -2.22 5.61
CA VAL A 155 8.21 -1.33 4.98
C VAL A 155 9.30 -1.02 5.99
N TYR A 156 10.51 -1.39 5.64
CA TYR A 156 11.69 -1.15 6.45
C TYR A 156 12.55 -0.06 5.80
N LYS A 157 13.22 0.74 6.62
CA LYS A 157 14.14 1.79 6.18
C LYS A 157 15.57 1.39 6.53
N LYS A 158 16.47 1.43 5.56
CA LYS A 158 17.92 1.39 5.80
C LYS A 158 18.35 2.65 6.55
N ALA A 159 19.33 2.52 7.45
CA ALA A 159 19.87 3.67 8.17
C ALA A 159 20.39 4.76 7.22
N GLY A 160 20.35 6.00 7.67
CA GLY A 160 20.74 7.17 6.88
C GLY A 160 19.54 7.89 6.25
N ASP A 161 19.84 8.94 5.50
CA ASP A 161 18.86 9.77 4.82
C ASP A 161 19.02 9.67 3.31
N CYS A 162 17.92 9.51 2.60
CA CYS A 162 17.90 9.62 1.15
C CYS A 162 17.82 11.10 0.72
N GLU A 163 18.26 11.38 -0.50
CA GLU A 163 18.02 12.69 -1.11
C GLU A 163 16.51 12.93 -1.22
N LEU A 164 16.06 14.05 -0.66
CA LEU A 164 14.64 14.43 -0.70
C LEU A 164 14.35 15.13 -2.04
N ILE A 165 13.74 14.42 -2.95
CA ILE A 165 13.22 14.99 -4.20
C ILE A 165 11.88 15.65 -3.88
N LYS A 166 11.79 16.99 -4.04
CA LYS A 166 10.54 17.75 -3.88
C LYS A 166 9.62 17.55 -5.09
N ALA A 167 9.36 16.31 -5.47
CA ALA A 167 8.47 15.95 -6.55
C ALA A 167 7.83 14.60 -6.23
N SER A 168 6.59 14.42 -6.64
CA SER A 168 5.86 13.16 -6.49
C SER A 168 5.07 12.89 -7.76
N ASP A 169 5.02 11.64 -8.19
CA ASP A 169 4.13 11.16 -9.23
C ASP A 169 2.81 10.57 -8.67
N ILE A 170 2.55 10.80 -7.37
CA ILE A 170 1.30 10.44 -6.69
C ILE A 170 0.38 11.65 -6.68
N THR A 171 -0.86 11.47 -7.16
CA THR A 171 -1.90 12.49 -7.05
C THR A 171 -2.43 12.59 -5.61
N LEU A 172 -3.04 13.72 -5.25
CA LEU A 172 -3.67 13.88 -3.94
C LEU A 172 -4.77 12.84 -3.68
N ALA A 173 -5.50 12.44 -4.70
CA ALA A 173 -6.54 11.41 -4.61
C ALA A 173 -5.95 10.02 -4.32
N GLU A 174 -4.91 9.63 -5.07
CA GLU A 174 -4.16 8.39 -4.81
C GLU A 174 -3.58 8.38 -3.39
N TRP A 175 -2.94 9.48 -2.97
CA TRP A 175 -2.37 9.58 -1.64
C TRP A 175 -3.43 9.45 -0.55
N ALA A 176 -4.58 10.11 -0.69
CA ALA A 176 -5.66 10.07 0.29
C ALA A 176 -6.24 8.65 0.46
N GLU A 177 -6.31 7.87 -0.64
CA GLU A 177 -6.74 6.47 -0.61
C GLU A 177 -5.64 5.56 -0.03
N TRP A 178 -4.37 5.74 -0.45
CA TRP A 178 -3.27 4.83 -0.13
C TRP A 178 -2.64 5.08 1.25
N ALA A 179 -2.86 6.26 1.82
CA ALA A 179 -2.44 6.58 3.19
C ALA A 179 -3.23 5.79 4.27
N ASP A 180 -4.36 5.17 3.90
CA ASP A 180 -5.03 4.20 4.77
C ASP A 180 -4.14 2.94 4.93
N GLY A 181 -3.94 2.52 6.16
CA GLY A 181 -3.16 1.31 6.49
C GLY A 181 -3.85 -0.01 6.13
N VAL A 182 -5.05 0.00 5.54
CA VAL A 182 -5.79 -1.20 5.11
C VAL A 182 -6.16 -1.10 3.64
N TRP A 183 -5.50 -1.91 2.81
CA TRP A 183 -5.70 -1.93 1.37
C TRP A 183 -6.61 -3.07 0.94
N ASN A 184 -7.75 -2.75 0.32
CA ASN A 184 -8.69 -3.73 -0.22
C ASN A 184 -8.37 -3.92 -1.72
N ILE A 185 -7.46 -4.83 -2.03
CA ILE A 185 -7.00 -5.09 -3.39
C ILE A 185 -7.29 -6.54 -3.73
N SER A 186 -8.14 -6.76 -4.74
CA SER A 186 -8.44 -8.11 -5.23
C SER A 186 -7.24 -8.67 -5.99
N ASN A 187 -6.86 -9.91 -5.68
CA ASN A 187 -5.84 -10.61 -6.45
C ASN A 187 -6.47 -11.16 -7.73
N SER A 188 -6.15 -10.56 -8.87
CA SER A 188 -6.64 -10.95 -10.21
C SER A 188 -5.55 -11.59 -11.08
N GLY A 189 -4.49 -12.13 -10.46
CA GLY A 189 -3.33 -12.65 -11.19
C GLY A 189 -3.65 -13.74 -12.21
N ILE A 190 -3.16 -13.57 -13.43
CA ILE A 190 -3.30 -14.50 -14.54
C ILE A 190 -2.16 -15.51 -14.49
N GLY A 191 -2.49 -16.80 -14.35
CA GLY A 191 -1.59 -17.91 -14.69
C GLY A 191 -0.51 -18.30 -13.69
N HIS A 192 -0.35 -17.60 -12.56
CA HIS A 192 0.53 -18.00 -11.47
C HIS A 192 -0.29 -18.34 -10.22
N THR A 193 0.15 -19.33 -9.47
CA THR A 193 -0.61 -19.85 -8.32
C THR A 193 -0.70 -18.90 -7.12
N THR A 194 0.18 -17.90 -7.06
CA THR A 194 0.13 -16.78 -6.09
C THR A 194 0.81 -15.54 -6.67
N PRO A 195 0.22 -14.88 -7.68
CA PRO A 195 0.84 -13.69 -8.25
C PRO A 195 0.77 -12.53 -7.26
N PHE A 196 1.82 -11.74 -7.22
CA PHE A 196 1.80 -10.42 -6.60
C PHE A 196 0.73 -9.56 -7.30
N ALA A 197 -0.16 -8.92 -6.56
CA ALA A 197 -1.18 -8.07 -7.16
C ALA A 197 -0.50 -6.81 -7.74
N GLU A 198 -0.69 -6.54 -9.04
CA GLU A 198 -0.06 -5.40 -9.72
C GLU A 198 -0.39 -4.06 -9.06
N GLU A 199 -1.63 -3.87 -8.62
CA GLU A 199 -2.05 -2.67 -7.89
C GLU A 199 -1.33 -2.50 -6.55
N LEU A 200 -1.06 -3.61 -5.82
CA LEU A 200 -0.29 -3.57 -4.59
C LEU A 200 1.15 -3.09 -4.87
N VAL A 201 1.78 -3.68 -5.88
CA VAL A 201 3.14 -3.34 -6.30
C VAL A 201 3.21 -1.88 -6.76
N LYS A 202 2.22 -1.42 -7.55
CA LYS A 202 2.13 -0.03 -7.99
C LYS A 202 2.09 0.95 -6.81
N ARG A 203 1.25 0.68 -5.81
CA ARG A 203 1.19 1.49 -4.58
C ARG A 203 2.55 1.55 -3.90
N CYS A 204 3.20 0.40 -3.72
CA CYS A 204 4.52 0.34 -3.09
C CYS A 204 5.58 1.12 -3.87
N ILE A 205 5.63 0.97 -5.19
CA ILE A 205 6.58 1.68 -6.06
C ILE A 205 6.37 3.19 -5.95
N LYS A 206 5.16 3.68 -6.15
CA LYS A 206 4.87 5.11 -6.15
C LYS A 206 5.04 5.76 -4.78
N LEU A 207 4.70 5.06 -3.68
CA LEU A 207 4.82 5.58 -2.32
C LEU A 207 6.27 5.70 -1.84
N TRP A 208 7.18 4.83 -2.31
CA TRP A 208 8.53 4.72 -1.73
C TRP A 208 9.68 4.83 -2.74
N SER A 209 9.40 5.21 -3.99
CA SER A 209 10.40 5.54 -4.99
C SER A 209 9.95 6.69 -5.89
N CYS A 210 10.90 7.24 -6.65
CA CYS A 210 10.64 8.26 -7.68
C CYS A 210 10.90 7.71 -9.08
N PRO A 211 10.31 8.27 -10.15
CA PRO A 211 10.72 7.95 -11.52
C PRO A 211 12.22 8.08 -11.73
N GLY A 212 12.81 7.06 -12.37
CA GLY A 212 14.25 6.93 -12.55
C GLY A 212 14.96 6.12 -11.49
N ASP A 213 14.35 5.90 -10.33
CA ASP A 213 14.89 5.03 -9.29
C ASP A 213 14.99 3.57 -9.76
N THR A 214 15.86 2.81 -9.12
CA THR A 214 16.05 1.38 -9.36
C THR A 214 15.30 0.55 -8.33
N VAL A 215 14.39 -0.30 -8.80
CA VAL A 215 13.60 -1.24 -7.98
C VAL A 215 14.16 -2.65 -8.17
N LEU A 216 14.40 -3.34 -7.05
CA LEU A 216 14.90 -4.72 -7.01
C LEU A 216 13.85 -5.67 -6.42
N ASP A 217 13.65 -6.82 -7.08
CA ASP A 217 12.97 -7.99 -6.51
C ASP A 217 13.91 -9.20 -6.51
N PRO A 218 14.42 -9.64 -5.36
CA PRO A 218 15.31 -10.80 -5.27
C PRO A 218 14.59 -12.16 -5.41
N PHE A 219 13.25 -12.19 -5.37
CA PHE A 219 12.42 -13.40 -5.54
C PHE A 219 11.32 -13.14 -6.58
N ALA A 220 11.73 -12.77 -7.78
CA ALA A 220 10.89 -12.06 -8.74
C ALA A 220 9.74 -12.88 -9.37
N GLY A 221 9.78 -14.21 -9.26
CA GLY A 221 8.72 -15.09 -9.75
C GLY A 221 8.40 -14.85 -11.22
N ALA A 222 7.16 -14.46 -11.50
CA ALA A 222 6.71 -14.14 -12.85
C ALA A 222 7.01 -12.66 -13.27
N GLY A 223 7.88 -11.94 -12.58
CA GLY A 223 8.33 -10.60 -12.96
C GLY A 223 7.30 -9.48 -12.79
N THR A 224 6.38 -9.61 -11.84
CA THR A 224 5.33 -8.59 -11.62
C THR A 224 5.93 -7.25 -11.17
N VAL A 225 6.92 -7.28 -10.26
CA VAL A 225 7.58 -6.06 -9.77
C VAL A 225 8.32 -5.37 -10.92
N ASN A 226 9.06 -6.12 -11.74
CA ASN A 226 9.77 -5.56 -12.89
C ASN A 226 8.81 -4.87 -13.86
N LYS A 227 7.71 -5.57 -14.22
CA LYS A 227 6.68 -5.00 -15.11
C LYS A 227 6.15 -3.68 -14.59
N VAL A 228 5.68 -3.68 -13.34
CA VAL A 228 5.04 -2.49 -12.76
C VAL A 228 6.05 -1.35 -12.55
N ALA A 229 7.33 -1.68 -12.24
CA ALA A 229 8.38 -0.68 -12.14
C ALA A 229 8.61 0.07 -13.46
N ILE A 230 8.78 -0.66 -14.55
CA ILE A 230 8.95 -0.07 -15.88
C ILE A 230 7.71 0.75 -16.30
N GLU A 231 6.50 0.22 -16.12
CA GLU A 231 5.25 0.92 -16.44
C GLU A 231 5.04 2.21 -15.63
N ASN A 232 5.73 2.34 -14.50
CA ASN A 232 5.72 3.54 -13.67
C ASN A 232 7.05 4.33 -13.73
N SER A 233 7.82 4.19 -14.81
CA SER A 233 9.04 4.97 -15.08
C SER A 233 10.19 4.70 -14.09
N ARG A 234 10.29 3.50 -13.53
CA ARG A 234 11.43 3.06 -12.71
C ARG A 234 12.25 2.02 -13.46
N ASN A 235 13.56 1.99 -13.17
CA ASN A 235 14.42 0.88 -13.57
C ASN A 235 14.06 -0.36 -12.76
N ALA A 236 14.27 -1.55 -13.33
CA ALA A 236 13.94 -2.80 -12.67
C ALA A 236 15.10 -3.80 -12.69
N ILE A 237 15.31 -4.47 -11.57
CA ILE A 237 16.17 -5.63 -11.44
C ILE A 237 15.34 -6.75 -10.81
N GLY A 238 15.25 -7.90 -11.46
CA GLY A 238 14.55 -9.08 -10.93
C GLY A 238 15.44 -10.29 -11.00
N ILE A 239 15.49 -11.06 -9.92
CA ILE A 239 16.25 -12.30 -9.83
C ILE A 239 15.26 -13.45 -9.61
N GLU A 240 15.29 -14.46 -10.47
CA GLU A 240 14.43 -15.62 -10.39
C GLU A 240 15.26 -16.90 -10.49
N LEU A 241 15.15 -17.76 -9.47
CA LEU A 241 15.85 -19.03 -9.40
C LEU A 241 15.27 -20.06 -10.37
N ASN A 242 13.94 -20.17 -10.41
CA ASN A 242 13.25 -21.14 -11.24
C ASN A 242 13.24 -20.71 -12.71
N LYS A 243 13.95 -21.51 -13.53
CA LYS A 243 14.05 -21.21 -14.96
C LYS A 243 12.71 -21.20 -15.69
N GLU A 244 11.74 -22.00 -15.28
CA GLU A 244 10.42 -22.00 -15.92
C GLU A 244 9.69 -20.67 -15.70
N PHE A 245 9.75 -20.10 -14.50
CA PHE A 245 9.19 -18.77 -14.20
C PHE A 245 9.95 -17.66 -14.91
N TYR A 246 11.28 -17.79 -14.96
CA TYR A 246 12.12 -16.86 -15.70
C TYR A 246 11.75 -16.83 -17.19
N ASP A 247 11.65 -17.99 -17.84
CA ASP A 247 11.30 -18.10 -19.26
C ASP A 247 9.86 -17.63 -19.51
N LEU A 248 8.92 -17.98 -18.63
CA LEU A 248 7.52 -17.55 -18.71
C LEU A 248 7.38 -16.03 -18.68
N ALA A 249 8.14 -15.34 -17.79
CA ALA A 249 8.13 -13.90 -17.71
C ALA A 249 8.72 -13.26 -18.98
N ASN A 250 9.83 -13.80 -19.50
CA ASN A 250 10.39 -13.34 -20.75
C ASN A 250 9.40 -13.49 -21.91
N GLU A 251 8.77 -14.65 -22.06
CA GLU A 251 7.86 -14.93 -23.15
C GLU A 251 6.56 -14.11 -23.08
N LYS A 252 5.95 -14.02 -21.91
CA LYS A 252 4.60 -13.42 -21.78
C LYS A 252 4.57 -11.96 -21.36
N ARG A 253 5.66 -11.44 -20.81
CA ARG A 253 5.69 -10.06 -20.30
C ARG A 253 6.72 -9.21 -21.02
N PHE A 254 7.99 -9.62 -21.02
CA PHE A 254 9.10 -8.76 -21.46
C PHE A 254 9.32 -8.80 -22.96
N SER A 255 8.98 -9.89 -23.66
CA SER A 255 9.02 -9.97 -25.13
C SER A 255 8.03 -9.01 -25.82
N LEU A 256 7.03 -8.54 -25.10
CA LEU A 256 6.02 -7.59 -25.61
C LEU A 256 6.46 -6.13 -25.45
N TRP A 257 7.59 -5.89 -24.77
CA TRP A 257 8.12 -4.55 -24.61
C TRP A 257 8.89 -4.11 -25.83
N ASP A 258 8.54 -2.93 -26.33
CA ASP A 258 9.30 -2.23 -27.36
C ASP A 258 10.13 -1.10 -26.74
N ASP A 259 10.96 -0.46 -27.57
CA ASP A 259 11.80 0.65 -27.12
C ASP A 259 10.99 1.85 -26.59
N SER A 260 9.70 1.98 -26.94
CA SER A 260 8.85 3.07 -26.43
C SER A 260 8.50 2.88 -24.95
N MET A 261 8.31 1.64 -24.50
CA MET A 261 8.03 1.34 -23.09
C MET A 261 9.25 1.56 -22.18
N LEU A 262 10.45 1.48 -22.74
CA LEU A 262 11.70 1.76 -22.03
C LEU A 262 12.11 3.25 -22.08
N ASN A 263 11.34 4.09 -22.76
CA ASN A 263 11.57 5.53 -22.80
C ASN A 263 10.48 6.24 -21.98
N SER A 264 10.88 6.87 -20.89
CA SER A 264 9.98 7.68 -20.07
C SER A 264 10.10 9.15 -20.46
N ASP A 265 8.95 9.79 -20.72
CA ASP A 265 8.85 11.24 -20.89
C ASP A 265 8.82 11.99 -19.55
N ASP A 266 8.70 11.27 -18.44
CA ASP A 266 8.71 11.84 -17.09
C ASP A 266 10.13 12.24 -16.71
N SER A 267 10.51 13.50 -16.98
CA SER A 267 11.71 14.08 -16.39
C SER A 267 11.42 14.52 -14.95
N VAL A 268 12.46 14.57 -14.11
CA VAL A 268 12.36 15.08 -12.73
C VAL A 268 11.85 16.53 -12.73
N GLU A 269 12.20 17.31 -13.76
CA GLU A 269 11.76 18.68 -13.95
C GLU A 269 10.26 18.76 -14.23
N ALA A 270 9.73 17.96 -15.14
CA ALA A 270 8.29 17.90 -15.45
C ALA A 270 7.45 17.48 -14.23
N MET A 271 7.99 16.57 -13.40
CA MET A 271 7.34 16.18 -12.15
C MET A 271 7.34 17.31 -11.11
N LYS A 272 8.45 18.05 -10.97
CA LYS A 272 8.53 19.21 -10.07
C LYS A 272 7.49 20.25 -10.43
N GLU A 273 7.37 20.60 -11.71
CA GLU A 273 6.38 21.55 -12.21
C GLU A 273 4.94 21.10 -11.92
N ARG A 274 4.65 19.81 -12.17
CA ARG A 274 3.33 19.24 -11.89
C ARG A 274 3.01 19.26 -10.40
N PHE A 275 3.96 18.85 -9.56
CA PHE A 275 3.81 18.85 -8.10
C PHE A 275 3.59 20.27 -7.54
N GLU A 276 4.35 21.26 -7.99
CA GLU A 276 4.17 22.66 -7.58
C GLU A 276 2.78 23.19 -7.96
N LYS A 277 2.31 22.86 -9.17
CA LYS A 277 0.98 23.25 -9.63
C LYS A 277 -0.14 22.61 -8.80
N GLU A 278 -0.03 21.31 -8.49
CA GLU A 278 -1.00 20.61 -7.64
C GLU A 278 -0.97 21.12 -6.20
N LEU A 279 0.21 21.42 -5.66
CA LEU A 279 0.37 22.00 -4.33
C LEU A 279 -0.28 23.39 -4.21
N LEU A 280 -0.15 24.23 -5.23
CA LEU A 280 -0.80 25.53 -5.32
C LEU A 280 -2.32 25.38 -5.37
N ALA A 281 -2.82 24.52 -6.25
CA ALA A 281 -4.26 24.23 -6.37
C ALA A 281 -4.84 23.69 -5.06
N GLY A 282 -4.14 22.80 -4.37
CA GLY A 282 -4.55 22.27 -3.06
C GLY A 282 -4.59 23.34 -1.96
N LYS A 283 -3.64 24.30 -1.97
CA LYS A 283 -3.65 25.45 -1.04
C LYS A 283 -4.85 26.37 -1.30
N GLU A 284 -5.16 26.66 -2.56
CA GLU A 284 -6.32 27.48 -2.94
C GLU A 284 -7.64 26.82 -2.54
N GLN A 285 -7.80 25.50 -2.80
CA GLN A 285 -8.98 24.75 -2.36
C GLN A 285 -9.15 24.77 -0.84
N SER A 286 -8.05 24.58 -0.09
CA SER A 286 -8.07 24.64 1.38
C SER A 286 -8.43 26.01 1.91
N ALA A 287 -7.94 27.09 1.27
CA ALA A 287 -8.28 28.46 1.63
C ALA A 287 -9.76 28.76 1.37
N ASN A 288 -10.30 28.37 0.22
CA ASN A 288 -11.70 28.52 -0.14
C ASN A 288 -12.62 27.73 0.83
N ALA A 289 -12.28 26.47 1.15
CA ALA A 289 -13.05 25.69 2.12
C ALA A 289 -13.06 26.29 3.53
N LYS A 290 -11.94 26.92 3.95
CA LYS A 290 -11.89 27.69 5.22
C LYS A 290 -12.75 28.93 5.18
N ALA A 291 -12.73 29.67 4.08
CA ALA A 291 -13.56 30.87 3.90
C ALA A 291 -15.06 30.53 3.93
N GLU A 292 -15.51 29.49 3.20
CA GLU A 292 -16.89 29.02 3.25
C GLU A 292 -17.33 28.57 4.66
N LYS A 293 -16.43 27.92 5.39
CA LYS A 293 -16.73 27.48 6.77
C LYS A 293 -16.89 28.64 7.72
N GLU A 294 -16.09 29.68 7.54
CA GLU A 294 -16.18 30.90 8.34
C GLU A 294 -17.45 31.70 8.00
N GLU A 295 -17.79 31.81 6.72
CA GLU A 295 -19.02 32.45 6.26
C GLU A 295 -20.26 31.75 6.82
N LYS A 296 -20.30 30.39 6.80
CA LYS A 296 -21.37 29.62 7.44
C LYS A 296 -21.46 29.85 8.95
N LYS A 297 -20.34 30.01 9.64
CA LYS A 297 -20.35 30.37 11.08
C LYS A 297 -20.95 31.77 11.32
N ILE A 298 -20.52 32.76 10.54
CA ILE A 298 -21.04 34.12 10.62
C ILE A 298 -22.55 34.17 10.38
N LEU A 299 -23.01 33.43 9.32
CA LEU A 299 -24.43 33.34 9.01
C LEU A 299 -25.24 32.64 10.14
N THR A 300 -24.65 31.64 10.75
CA THR A 300 -25.27 30.90 11.88
C THR A 300 -25.39 31.80 13.10
N GLN A 301 -24.35 32.61 13.38
CA GLN A 301 -24.37 33.56 14.48
C GLN A 301 -25.41 34.65 14.23
N LYS A 302 -25.42 35.27 13.04
CA LYS A 302 -26.44 36.28 12.67
C LYS A 302 -27.88 35.76 12.81
N LYS A 303 -28.13 34.53 12.40
CA LYS A 303 -29.44 33.88 12.60
C LYS A 303 -29.81 33.71 14.08
N LYS A 304 -28.83 33.43 14.92
CA LYS A 304 -29.04 33.31 16.38
C LYS A 304 -29.37 34.66 17.02
N ASP A 305 -28.62 35.70 16.65
CA ASP A 305 -28.81 37.08 17.17
C ASP A 305 -30.18 37.62 16.74
N LEU A 306 -30.55 37.45 15.47
CA LEU A 306 -31.86 37.86 14.96
C LEU A 306 -33.04 37.10 15.66
N ARG A 307 -32.89 35.85 16.01
CA ARG A 307 -33.87 35.08 16.79
C ARG A 307 -34.00 35.61 18.22
N ALA A 308 -32.90 36.06 18.83
CA ALA A 308 -32.91 36.66 20.15
C ALA A 308 -33.66 38.02 20.13
N GLU A 309 -33.37 38.87 19.13
CA GLU A 309 -34.02 40.15 18.90
C GLU A 309 -35.52 40.00 18.66
N ILE A 310 -35.93 39.05 17.82
CA ILE A 310 -37.38 38.73 17.59
C ILE A 310 -38.04 38.33 18.89
N LYS A 311 -37.39 37.53 19.74
CA LYS A 311 -37.92 37.06 21.03
C LYS A 311 -38.09 38.25 22.01
N GLU A 312 -37.16 39.18 21.99
CA GLU A 312 -37.24 40.41 22.83
C GLU A 312 -38.34 41.32 22.38
N LEU A 313 -38.50 41.56 21.08
CA LEU A 313 -39.62 42.34 20.50
C LEU A 313 -40.96 41.69 20.82
N GLU A 314 -41.10 40.38 20.78
CA GLU A 314 -42.28 39.65 21.20
C GLU A 314 -42.64 39.88 22.67
N ALA A 315 -41.62 39.92 23.55
CA ALA A 315 -41.84 40.19 24.96
C ALA A 315 -42.33 41.62 25.19
N GLN A 316 -41.76 42.59 24.45
CA GLN A 316 -42.19 43.98 24.51
C GLN A 316 -43.65 44.20 24.00
N LEU A 317 -44.01 43.55 22.88
CA LEU A 317 -45.38 43.60 22.33
C LEU A 317 -46.40 42.95 23.28
N ASN A 318 -46.03 41.84 23.92
CA ASN A 318 -46.88 41.24 24.97
C ASN A 318 -47.06 42.15 26.17
N ALA A 319 -46.03 42.87 26.61
CA ALA A 319 -46.08 43.81 27.73
C ALA A 319 -46.97 45.04 27.43
N LEU A 320 -47.09 45.41 26.14
CA LEU A 320 -47.99 46.45 25.66
C LEU A 320 -49.45 46.00 25.52
N GLY A 321 -49.75 44.72 25.90
CA GLY A 321 -51.10 44.18 25.89
C GLY A 321 -51.62 43.64 24.57
N MET A 322 -50.73 43.48 23.55
CA MET A 322 -51.12 42.88 22.29
C MET A 322 -51.41 41.37 22.44
N LYS A 323 -52.47 40.86 21.77
CA LYS A 323 -52.81 39.47 21.82
C LYS A 323 -51.85 38.59 20.99
N LYS A 324 -51.56 37.42 21.46
CA LYS A 324 -50.69 36.46 20.75
C LYS A 324 -51.03 36.21 19.28
N SER A 325 -52.34 36.29 18.93
CA SER A 325 -52.83 36.17 17.57
C SER A 325 -52.45 37.33 16.67
N GLU A 326 -52.37 38.54 17.19
CA GLU A 326 -51.96 39.77 16.48
C GLU A 326 -50.42 39.78 16.26
N ILE A 327 -49.65 39.39 17.26
CA ILE A 327 -48.18 39.19 17.15
C ILE A 327 -47.83 38.16 16.09
N LYS A 328 -48.64 37.07 16.00
CA LYS A 328 -48.44 36.03 15.00
C LYS A 328 -48.66 36.55 13.57
N LYS A 329 -49.72 37.36 13.36
CA LYS A 329 -49.99 37.97 12.06
C LYS A 329 -48.88 38.92 11.59
N LEU A 330 -48.29 39.70 12.50
CA LEU A 330 -47.15 40.55 12.19
C LEU A 330 -45.92 39.75 11.79
N LYS A 331 -45.65 38.63 12.46
CA LYS A 331 -44.57 37.72 12.08
C LYS A 331 -44.76 37.08 10.72
N ASP A 332 -45.95 36.69 10.39
CA ASP A 332 -46.23 36.03 9.12
C ASP A 332 -46.15 37.06 7.96
N GLY A 333 -46.55 38.33 8.17
CA GLY A 333 -46.35 39.40 7.19
C GLY A 333 -44.84 39.75 6.95
N VAL A 334 -44.01 39.81 8.00
CA VAL A 334 -42.56 40.03 7.84
C VAL A 334 -41.85 38.90 7.14
N LYS A 335 -42.35 37.68 7.25
CA LYS A 335 -41.79 36.53 6.50
C LYS A 335 -42.05 36.57 5.00
N GLU A 336 -43.19 37.10 4.57
CA GLU A 336 -43.52 37.27 3.14
C GLU A 336 -42.63 38.35 2.50
N GLU A 337 -42.32 39.46 3.20
CA GLU A 337 -41.44 40.53 2.68
C GLU A 337 -39.95 40.12 2.61
N VAL A 338 -39.50 39.10 3.36
CA VAL A 338 -38.07 38.65 3.36
C VAL A 338 -37.83 37.52 2.37
N THR A 339 -38.90 36.97 1.72
CA THR A 339 -38.78 35.89 0.74
C THR A 339 -38.92 36.37 -0.71
N GLU A 340 -39.20 37.64 -0.96
CA GLU A 340 -39.03 38.33 -2.25
C GLU A 340 -37.61 38.98 -2.32
#